data_48e839d24ae9b5ed70644fd99249940d
#
_entry.id   48e839d24ae9b5ed70644fd99249940d
#
_cell.length_a   1.000
_cell.length_b   1.000
_cell.length_c   1.000
_cell.angle_alpha   90.00
_cell.angle_beta   90.00
_cell.angle_gamma   90.00
#
_symmetry.space_group_name_H-M   'P 1'
#
loop_
_entity.id
_entity.type
_entity.pdbx_description
1 polymer ?
#
loop_
_entity_poly.entity_id
_entity_poly.type
_entity_poly.pdbx_seq_one_letter_code
_entity_poly.pdbx_strand_id
1 'polypeptide(L)'
;MSKIEEMLKNEKVEWKKLGEIIERHSEKARRHPEIKVVYTVSKEYGIISSLDYWKKTASSQRSTYQMYSEDTSNYNIIEKDMFAYNPARLNIGSISCLLEGESGLLSPMYVVFKIDKNIILPKYLLYFIKSPKVLRDIDSMKESGARFRFDFENWNKINIPIPSLKTQEKIVKTLDKFTEYVTELQAELQYRTNQYEYYRNMLLSEEYLNKLSKKLLDVSEGGTNRLLCTTLGDIGKFTRGNGLQKSDFASHGKPVIHYGQIYTKYGFETNEVISFVSEELFEKLRKARQGDILMATTSENIEDVGKCVVWTGNEEIGFSGDMYSYRTTENPKYIAYYFQTAEFQKQKEKKVTGTKLIRIHGDDMEKFSIQLPPLSLQNKIVEILDKFQAMLSETKGLLPKEIEERQKQYEYYREKLLTFDVESGTHARTHARN
;
A
#
# COMPACT_ATOMS: atom_id res chain seq x y z
N MET A 1 -17.75 -22.36 -23.26
CA MET A 1 -18.47 -22.06 -22.01
C MET A 1 -17.50 -22.17 -20.85
N SER A 2 -17.41 -21.17 -19.99
CA SER A 2 -16.50 -21.29 -18.83
C SER A 2 -17.05 -22.30 -17.83
N LYS A 3 -16.18 -22.95 -17.06
CA LYS A 3 -16.57 -23.90 -15.99
C LYS A 3 -17.59 -23.30 -14.99
N ILE A 4 -17.57 -21.98 -14.89
CA ILE A 4 -18.48 -21.17 -14.07
C ILE A 4 -19.87 -21.07 -14.73
N GLU A 5 -19.94 -20.83 -16.04
CA GLU A 5 -21.19 -20.79 -16.78
C GLU A 5 -21.91 -22.14 -16.78
N GLU A 6 -21.16 -23.23 -16.90
CA GLU A 6 -21.68 -24.59 -16.81
C GLU A 6 -22.25 -24.89 -15.41
N MET A 7 -21.61 -24.39 -14.34
CA MET A 7 -22.09 -24.54 -12.97
C MET A 7 -23.43 -23.81 -12.71
N LEU A 8 -23.62 -22.64 -13.31
CA LEU A 8 -24.83 -21.82 -13.11
C LEU A 8 -26.00 -22.25 -13.99
N LYS A 9 -25.75 -22.80 -15.19
CA LYS A 9 -26.75 -23.05 -16.25
C LYS A 9 -27.85 -24.00 -15.84
N ASN A 10 -27.59 -24.96 -14.96
CA ASN A 10 -28.54 -26.03 -14.58
C ASN A 10 -28.99 -25.93 -13.11
N GLU A 11 -28.60 -24.84 -12.41
CA GLU A 11 -28.94 -24.67 -11.01
C GLU A 11 -30.34 -24.07 -10.84
N LYS A 12 -31.16 -24.71 -10.02
CA LYS A 12 -32.45 -24.14 -9.61
C LYS A 12 -32.19 -23.16 -8.46
N VAL A 13 -32.53 -21.90 -8.65
CA VAL A 13 -32.32 -20.85 -7.71
C VAL A 13 -33.63 -20.34 -7.17
N GLU A 14 -33.84 -20.41 -5.88
CA GLU A 14 -34.95 -19.78 -5.19
C GLU A 14 -34.53 -18.37 -4.76
N TRP A 15 -35.34 -17.36 -4.97
CA TRP A 15 -35.10 -16.01 -4.49
C TRP A 15 -35.86 -15.77 -3.18
N LYS A 16 -35.13 -15.42 -2.12
CA LYS A 16 -35.66 -15.10 -0.79
C LYS A 16 -35.31 -13.70 -0.36
N LYS A 17 -36.14 -13.10 0.49
CA LYS A 17 -35.77 -11.88 1.17
C LYS A 17 -34.76 -12.22 2.28
N LEU A 18 -33.72 -11.41 2.43
CA LEU A 18 -32.70 -11.65 3.47
C LEU A 18 -33.33 -11.73 4.86
N GLY A 19 -34.32 -10.88 5.16
CA GLY A 19 -35.00 -10.90 6.44
C GLY A 19 -35.72 -12.19 6.79
N GLU A 20 -36.01 -13.07 5.80
CA GLU A 20 -36.66 -14.38 6.01
C GLU A 20 -35.66 -15.46 6.49
N ILE A 21 -34.36 -15.24 6.31
CA ILE A 21 -33.30 -16.23 6.57
C ILE A 21 -32.29 -15.77 7.63
N ILE A 22 -32.49 -14.57 8.20
CA ILE A 22 -31.65 -14.02 9.26
C ILE A 22 -32.50 -13.67 10.48
N GLU A 23 -31.91 -13.78 11.65
CA GLU A 23 -32.55 -13.46 12.91
C GLU A 23 -31.66 -12.53 13.75
N ARG A 24 -32.23 -11.42 14.25
CA ARG A 24 -31.49 -10.48 15.11
C ARG A 24 -31.11 -11.15 16.41
N HIS A 25 -29.84 -11.06 16.77
CA HIS A 25 -29.32 -11.54 18.05
C HIS A 25 -29.08 -10.35 18.98
N SER A 26 -29.64 -10.41 20.22
CA SER A 26 -29.61 -9.29 21.17
C SER A 26 -29.14 -9.68 22.57
N GLU A 27 -28.49 -10.83 22.68
CA GLU A 27 -27.96 -11.31 23.94
C GLU A 27 -26.82 -10.42 24.46
N LYS A 28 -26.80 -10.20 25.81
CA LYS A 28 -25.91 -9.21 26.41
C LYS A 28 -24.86 -9.86 27.30
N ALA A 29 -23.67 -9.28 27.32
CA ALA A 29 -22.50 -9.71 28.07
C ALA A 29 -22.76 -9.91 29.59
N ARG A 30 -23.67 -9.13 30.17
CA ARG A 30 -24.06 -9.27 31.59
C ARG A 30 -24.55 -10.66 32.00
N ARG A 31 -25.01 -11.47 31.02
CA ARG A 31 -25.47 -12.86 31.25
C ARG A 31 -24.33 -13.88 31.08
N HIS A 32 -23.19 -13.46 30.56
CA HIS A 32 -22.06 -14.31 30.18
C HIS A 32 -20.73 -13.69 30.64
N PRO A 33 -20.50 -13.64 31.97
CA PRO A 33 -19.31 -13.01 32.55
C PRO A 33 -18.00 -13.73 32.21
N GLU A 34 -18.08 -14.95 31.68
CA GLU A 34 -16.95 -15.76 31.21
C GLU A 34 -16.36 -15.23 29.89
N ILE A 35 -17.17 -14.56 29.06
CA ILE A 35 -16.71 -14.03 27.73
C ILE A 35 -15.95 -12.73 27.95
N LYS A 36 -14.68 -12.70 27.55
CA LYS A 36 -13.77 -11.55 27.76
C LYS A 36 -13.25 -10.90 26.49
N VAL A 37 -13.22 -11.66 25.38
CA VAL A 37 -12.67 -11.14 24.14
C VAL A 37 -13.57 -10.06 23.56
N VAL A 38 -13.01 -8.89 23.32
CA VAL A 38 -13.73 -7.77 22.71
C VAL A 38 -13.33 -7.67 21.24
N TYR A 39 -14.33 -7.72 20.36
CA TYR A 39 -14.16 -7.59 18.91
C TYR A 39 -14.57 -6.21 18.41
N THR A 40 -14.07 -5.87 17.22
CA THR A 40 -14.50 -4.75 16.40
C THR A 40 -14.81 -5.23 14.99
N VAL A 41 -15.67 -4.50 14.26
CA VAL A 41 -15.98 -4.79 12.85
C VAL A 41 -15.24 -3.80 11.96
N SER A 42 -14.25 -4.28 11.24
CA SER A 42 -13.48 -3.52 10.26
C SER A 42 -13.91 -3.88 8.83
N LYS A 43 -13.88 -2.90 7.92
CA LYS A 43 -14.06 -3.14 6.48
C LYS A 43 -12.95 -4.07 5.95
N GLU A 44 -11.72 -3.82 6.36
CA GLU A 44 -10.51 -4.48 5.89
C GLU A 44 -10.26 -5.82 6.56
N TYR A 45 -10.34 -5.88 7.90
CA TYR A 45 -9.98 -7.07 8.68
C TYR A 45 -11.19 -7.91 9.11
N GLY A 46 -12.41 -7.51 8.75
CA GLY A 46 -13.62 -8.20 9.20
C GLY A 46 -13.86 -8.04 10.69
N ILE A 47 -14.31 -9.13 11.37
CA ILE A 47 -14.41 -9.19 12.81
C ILE A 47 -13.06 -9.61 13.37
N ILE A 48 -12.43 -8.72 14.10
CA ILE A 48 -11.07 -8.87 14.66
C ILE A 48 -11.07 -8.44 16.12
N SER A 49 -10.22 -9.05 16.96
CA SER A 49 -10.08 -8.60 18.34
C SER A 49 -9.65 -7.11 18.36
N SER A 50 -10.20 -6.35 19.30
CA SER A 50 -9.89 -4.92 19.42
C SER A 50 -8.39 -4.68 19.68
N LEU A 51 -7.72 -5.60 20.37
CA LEU A 51 -6.28 -5.56 20.61
C LEU A 51 -5.47 -5.77 19.32
N ASP A 52 -5.85 -6.76 18.50
CA ASP A 52 -5.13 -7.03 17.24
C ASP A 52 -5.41 -5.96 16.19
N TYR A 53 -6.63 -5.41 16.19
CA TYR A 53 -6.95 -4.24 15.37
C TYR A 53 -6.08 -3.04 15.74
N TRP A 54 -5.92 -2.78 17.05
CA TRP A 54 -5.04 -1.73 17.53
C TRP A 54 -3.59 -1.97 17.13
N LYS A 55 -3.05 -3.18 17.30
CA LYS A 55 -1.67 -3.53 16.88
C LYS A 55 -1.44 -3.28 15.40
N LYS A 56 -2.43 -3.57 14.54
CA LYS A 56 -2.34 -3.37 13.08
C LYS A 56 -2.47 -1.91 12.63
N THR A 57 -3.19 -1.08 13.40
CA THR A 57 -3.56 0.29 13.00
C THR A 57 -2.89 1.39 13.83
N ALA A 58 -2.25 1.05 14.96
CA ALA A 58 -1.55 2.02 15.79
C ALA A 58 -0.29 2.52 15.07
N SER A 59 -0.25 3.83 14.81
CA SER A 59 1.00 4.50 14.47
C SER A 59 1.92 4.52 15.70
N SER A 60 3.23 4.61 15.49
CA SER A 60 4.28 4.65 16.53
C SER A 60 4.09 5.70 17.64
N GLN A 61 3.13 6.61 17.49
CA GLN A 61 2.80 7.66 18.46
C GLN A 61 1.76 7.26 19.52
N ARG A 62 1.07 6.10 19.40
CA ARG A 62 0.12 5.61 20.40
C ARG A 62 0.78 4.56 21.27
N SER A 63 1.24 4.95 22.44
CA SER A 63 2.04 4.12 23.34
C SER A 63 1.26 3.06 24.14
N THR A 64 -0.08 3.12 24.21
CA THR A 64 -0.86 2.21 25.09
C THR A 64 -2.22 1.87 24.47
N TYR A 65 -2.57 0.58 24.46
CA TYR A 65 -3.92 0.11 24.15
C TYR A 65 -4.88 0.52 25.26
N GLN A 66 -5.96 1.22 24.89
CA GLN A 66 -7.07 1.50 25.79
C GLN A 66 -8.36 0.95 25.19
N MET A 67 -9.11 0.16 25.97
CA MET A 67 -10.47 -0.20 25.62
C MET A 67 -11.36 1.05 25.63
N TYR A 68 -12.28 1.16 24.68
CA TYR A 68 -13.21 2.29 24.59
C TYR A 68 -14.18 2.39 25.79
N SER A 69 -14.38 1.30 26.55
CA SER A 69 -15.22 1.28 27.74
C SER A 69 -14.71 0.22 28.72
N GLU A 70 -14.62 0.57 29.99
CA GLU A 70 -14.31 -0.36 31.09
C GLU A 70 -15.53 -1.24 31.42
N ASP A 71 -16.75 -0.71 31.26
CA ASP A 71 -17.99 -1.48 31.42
C ASP A 71 -18.45 -2.06 30.10
N THR A 72 -18.32 -3.37 29.96
CA THR A 72 -18.78 -4.15 28.81
C THR A 72 -20.11 -4.89 29.05
N SER A 73 -20.77 -4.67 30.18
CA SER A 73 -22.01 -5.39 30.59
C SER A 73 -23.14 -5.31 29.55
N ASN A 74 -23.21 -4.20 28.83
CA ASN A 74 -24.21 -3.94 27.78
C ASN A 74 -23.76 -4.34 26.36
N TYR A 75 -22.55 -4.90 26.20
CA TYR A 75 -22.07 -5.35 24.90
C TYR A 75 -22.91 -6.53 24.40
N ASN A 76 -23.00 -6.63 23.06
CA ASN A 76 -23.66 -7.74 22.39
C ASN A 76 -22.71 -8.94 22.33
N ILE A 77 -23.27 -10.14 22.49
CA ILE A 77 -22.51 -11.37 22.27
C ILE A 77 -22.47 -11.69 20.79
N ILE A 78 -21.31 -12.15 20.31
CA ILE A 78 -21.16 -12.72 18.99
C ILE A 78 -20.51 -14.10 19.11
N GLU A 79 -21.05 -15.07 18.40
CA GLU A 79 -20.57 -16.44 18.34
C GLU A 79 -20.14 -16.79 16.90
N LYS A 80 -19.49 -17.94 16.75
CA LYS A 80 -19.08 -18.44 15.44
C LYS A 80 -20.26 -18.51 14.47
N ASP A 81 -20.03 -18.11 13.23
CA ASP A 81 -20.99 -18.01 12.13
C ASP A 81 -22.07 -16.92 12.28
N MET A 82 -22.01 -16.12 13.34
CA MET A 82 -22.85 -14.93 13.43
C MET A 82 -22.24 -13.75 12.69
N PHE A 83 -23.12 -12.86 12.26
CA PHE A 83 -22.78 -11.62 11.57
C PHE A 83 -22.90 -10.42 12.49
N ALA A 84 -22.07 -9.43 12.23
CA ALA A 84 -22.19 -8.12 12.85
C ALA A 84 -21.93 -7.00 11.85
N TYR A 85 -22.71 -5.91 11.95
CA TYR A 85 -22.50 -4.72 11.14
C TYR A 85 -22.67 -3.44 11.96
N ASN A 86 -22.04 -2.36 11.46
CA ASN A 86 -22.28 -1.02 11.96
C ASN A 86 -23.38 -0.36 11.15
N PRO A 87 -24.56 -0.05 11.73
CA PRO A 87 -25.67 0.58 11.01
C PRO A 87 -25.32 1.88 10.30
N ALA A 88 -24.40 2.66 10.88
CA ALA A 88 -23.97 3.94 10.32
C ALA A 88 -22.90 3.83 9.23
N ARG A 89 -22.36 2.62 8.98
CA ARG A 89 -21.25 2.37 8.06
C ARG A 89 -21.42 1.13 7.19
N LEU A 90 -22.62 0.57 7.12
CA LEU A 90 -22.90 -0.63 6.32
C LEU A 90 -22.69 -0.37 4.84
N ASN A 91 -23.10 0.79 4.34
CA ASN A 91 -22.94 1.21 2.94
C ASN A 91 -21.48 1.26 2.46
N ILE A 92 -20.53 1.44 3.38
CA ILE A 92 -19.08 1.38 3.07
C ILE A 92 -18.47 0.01 3.37
N GLY A 93 -19.30 -1.00 3.69
CA GLY A 93 -18.87 -2.38 3.87
C GLY A 93 -18.46 -2.75 5.30
N SER A 94 -18.89 -2.00 6.33
CA SER A 94 -18.64 -2.35 7.75
C SER A 94 -19.60 -3.45 8.22
N ILE A 95 -19.44 -4.65 7.65
CA ILE A 95 -20.12 -5.89 8.00
C ILE A 95 -19.15 -7.06 7.87
N SER A 96 -19.25 -8.03 8.77
CA SER A 96 -18.53 -9.31 8.63
C SER A 96 -19.22 -10.42 9.42
N CYS A 97 -18.72 -11.64 9.22
CA CYS A 97 -19.08 -12.85 9.94
C CYS A 97 -17.91 -13.29 10.82
N LEU A 98 -18.16 -13.79 12.02
CA LEU A 98 -17.15 -14.43 12.85
C LEU A 98 -16.94 -15.87 12.37
N LEU A 99 -16.07 -16.02 11.36
CA LEU A 99 -15.78 -17.32 10.76
C LEU A 99 -14.85 -18.17 11.60
N GLU A 100 -13.94 -17.52 12.34
CA GLU A 100 -12.93 -18.13 13.19
C GLU A 100 -12.82 -17.37 14.50
N GLY A 101 -12.37 -18.05 15.57
CA GLY A 101 -12.23 -17.49 16.90
C GLY A 101 -13.29 -17.99 17.86
N GLU A 102 -13.16 -17.56 19.11
CA GLU A 102 -14.10 -17.88 20.20
C GLU A 102 -15.23 -16.84 20.28
N SER A 103 -16.27 -17.16 21.05
CA SER A 103 -17.35 -16.21 21.35
C SER A 103 -16.80 -14.95 22.01
N GLY A 104 -17.33 -13.80 21.65
CA GLY A 104 -16.84 -12.54 22.14
C GLY A 104 -17.88 -11.43 22.22
N LEU A 105 -17.42 -10.26 22.56
CA LEU A 105 -18.22 -9.09 22.88
C LEU A 105 -18.08 -8.02 21.79
N LEU A 106 -19.17 -7.45 21.36
CA LEU A 106 -19.23 -6.32 20.43
C LEU A 106 -19.94 -5.12 21.08
N SER A 107 -19.38 -3.92 20.89
CA SER A 107 -20.01 -2.68 21.34
C SER A 107 -21.50 -2.61 20.94
N PRO A 108 -22.38 -1.99 21.74
CA PRO A 108 -23.80 -1.84 21.44
C PRO A 108 -24.10 -1.10 20.13
N MET A 109 -23.12 -0.41 19.57
CA MET A 109 -23.25 0.26 18.27
C MET A 109 -23.41 -0.71 17.09
N TYR A 110 -23.01 -1.97 17.26
CA TYR A 110 -23.13 -3.00 16.22
C TYR A 110 -24.45 -3.76 16.38
N VAL A 111 -25.04 -4.13 15.25
CA VAL A 111 -26.16 -5.07 15.19
C VAL A 111 -25.60 -6.45 14.88
N VAL A 112 -25.97 -7.44 15.72
CA VAL A 112 -25.58 -8.84 15.56
C VAL A 112 -26.79 -9.64 15.09
N PHE A 113 -26.57 -10.61 14.20
CA PHE A 113 -27.61 -11.50 13.71
C PHE A 113 -27.09 -12.91 13.40
N LYS A 114 -28.00 -13.87 13.48
CA LYS A 114 -27.80 -15.28 13.12
C LYS A 114 -28.35 -15.54 11.73
N ILE A 115 -27.93 -16.63 11.12
CA ILE A 115 -28.44 -17.14 9.85
C ILE A 115 -28.93 -18.56 9.98
N ASP A 116 -29.86 -18.97 9.13
CA ASP A 116 -30.23 -20.39 9.01
C ASP A 116 -29.21 -21.11 8.11
N LYS A 117 -28.29 -21.84 8.74
CA LYS A 117 -27.22 -22.60 8.04
C LYS A 117 -27.75 -23.78 7.19
N ASN A 118 -28.99 -24.19 7.35
CA ASN A 118 -29.61 -25.19 6.48
C ASN A 118 -30.01 -24.60 5.11
N ILE A 119 -30.08 -23.27 5.03
CA ILE A 119 -30.48 -22.54 3.83
C ILE A 119 -29.28 -21.84 3.18
N ILE A 120 -28.42 -21.21 4.00
CA ILE A 120 -27.36 -20.35 3.50
C ILE A 120 -26.03 -20.52 4.26
N LEU A 121 -24.94 -20.61 3.50
CA LEU A 121 -23.59 -20.67 4.07
C LEU A 121 -23.10 -19.27 4.50
N PRO A 122 -22.41 -19.15 5.67
CA PRO A 122 -21.91 -17.85 6.16
C PRO A 122 -21.04 -17.11 5.14
N LYS A 123 -20.07 -17.77 4.53
CA LYS A 123 -19.18 -17.15 3.52
C LYS A 123 -19.94 -16.74 2.25
N TYR A 124 -20.93 -17.53 1.82
CA TYR A 124 -21.75 -17.18 0.65
C TYR A 124 -22.53 -15.88 0.90
N LEU A 125 -23.20 -15.79 2.05
CA LEU A 125 -23.91 -14.57 2.45
C LEU A 125 -22.95 -13.38 2.57
N LEU A 126 -21.76 -13.58 3.15
CA LEU A 126 -20.75 -12.52 3.29
C LEU A 126 -20.31 -11.96 1.93
N TYR A 127 -20.03 -12.84 0.96
CA TYR A 127 -19.69 -12.42 -0.39
C TYR A 127 -20.84 -11.67 -1.07
N PHE A 128 -22.08 -12.15 -0.89
CA PHE A 128 -23.27 -11.50 -1.46
C PHE A 128 -23.45 -10.08 -0.90
N ILE A 129 -23.48 -9.92 0.43
CA ILE A 129 -23.69 -8.61 1.07
C ILE A 129 -22.56 -7.64 0.70
N LYS A 130 -21.31 -8.10 0.62
CA LYS A 130 -20.17 -7.28 0.22
C LYS A 130 -20.05 -7.05 -1.29
N SER A 131 -20.97 -7.57 -2.11
CA SER A 131 -20.93 -7.29 -3.54
C SER A 131 -21.25 -5.82 -3.85
N PRO A 132 -20.66 -5.23 -4.91
CA PRO A 132 -20.90 -3.82 -5.25
C PRO A 132 -22.36 -3.50 -5.51
N LYS A 133 -23.12 -4.44 -6.12
CA LYS A 133 -24.54 -4.30 -6.36
C LYS A 133 -25.31 -4.13 -5.04
N VAL A 134 -25.13 -5.07 -4.11
CA VAL A 134 -25.84 -5.05 -2.82
C VAL A 134 -25.43 -3.84 -1.97
N LEU A 135 -24.16 -3.45 -1.98
CA LEU A 135 -23.73 -2.24 -1.27
C LEU A 135 -24.33 -0.95 -1.85
N ARG A 136 -24.50 -0.87 -3.18
CA ARG A 136 -25.25 0.23 -3.82
C ARG A 136 -26.73 0.23 -3.44
N ASP A 137 -27.36 -0.95 -3.43
CA ASP A 137 -28.75 -1.08 -3.02
C ASP A 137 -28.95 -0.65 -1.56
N ILE A 138 -28.04 -1.03 -0.66
CA ILE A 138 -27.99 -0.58 0.74
C ILE A 138 -27.83 0.94 0.83
N ASP A 139 -26.91 1.54 0.05
CA ASP A 139 -26.68 2.99 0.07
C ASP A 139 -27.89 3.78 -0.47
N SER A 140 -28.61 3.22 -1.43
CA SER A 140 -29.84 3.82 -1.98
C SER A 140 -31.00 3.88 -0.99
N MET A 141 -30.98 3.08 0.09
CA MET A 141 -31.98 3.11 1.17
C MET A 141 -31.80 4.27 2.14
N LYS A 142 -30.84 5.15 1.88
CA LYS A 142 -30.59 6.37 2.65
C LYS A 142 -31.72 7.36 2.47
N GLU A 143 -32.25 7.87 3.57
CA GLU A 143 -33.19 9.00 3.55
C GLU A 143 -32.51 10.30 3.13
N SER A 144 -33.21 11.11 2.32
CA SER A 144 -32.69 12.39 1.81
C SER A 144 -32.39 13.36 2.98
N GLY A 145 -31.16 13.85 3.06
CA GLY A 145 -30.75 14.83 4.10
C GLY A 145 -30.37 14.23 5.46
N ALA A 146 -30.55 12.93 5.70
CA ALA A 146 -30.19 12.27 6.95
C ALA A 146 -28.78 11.65 6.89
N ARG A 147 -28.17 11.45 8.07
CA ARG A 147 -26.97 10.60 8.18
C ARG A 147 -27.37 9.16 7.86
N PHE A 148 -26.55 8.45 7.08
CA PHE A 148 -26.78 7.06 6.75
C PHE A 148 -26.97 6.22 8.03
N ARG A 149 -28.06 5.45 8.07
CA ARG A 149 -28.32 4.44 9.09
C ARG A 149 -29.15 3.34 8.45
N PHE A 150 -28.72 2.09 8.61
CA PHE A 150 -29.41 0.92 8.09
C PHE A 150 -30.04 0.14 9.23
N ASP A 151 -31.36 0.21 9.32
CA ASP A 151 -32.14 -0.54 10.29
C ASP A 151 -32.27 -2.00 9.88
N PHE A 152 -32.40 -2.91 10.88
CA PHE A 152 -32.40 -4.37 10.65
C PHE A 152 -33.55 -4.80 9.73
N GLU A 153 -34.69 -4.16 9.83
CA GLU A 153 -35.90 -4.42 9.02
C GLU A 153 -35.67 -4.18 7.52
N ASN A 154 -34.69 -3.36 7.15
CA ASN A 154 -34.36 -3.09 5.75
C ASN A 154 -33.81 -4.33 5.01
N TRP A 155 -33.32 -5.36 5.75
CA TRP A 155 -32.95 -6.63 5.13
C TRP A 155 -34.11 -7.30 4.39
N ASN A 156 -35.37 -7.04 4.78
CA ASN A 156 -36.57 -7.49 4.06
C ASN A 156 -36.73 -6.87 2.65
N LYS A 157 -35.97 -5.83 2.33
CA LYS A 157 -35.98 -5.18 1.00
C LYS A 157 -34.94 -5.77 0.04
N ILE A 158 -34.04 -6.60 0.54
CA ILE A 158 -32.93 -7.17 -0.24
C ILE A 158 -33.25 -8.63 -0.56
N ASN A 159 -33.33 -8.95 -1.85
CA ASN A 159 -33.49 -10.31 -2.32
C ASN A 159 -32.14 -10.96 -2.58
N ILE A 160 -32.01 -12.22 -2.15
CA ILE A 160 -30.81 -13.03 -2.34
C ILE A 160 -31.15 -14.31 -3.11
N PRO A 161 -30.34 -14.72 -4.09
CA PRO A 161 -30.51 -16.02 -4.74
C PRO A 161 -29.98 -17.12 -3.81
N ILE A 162 -30.77 -18.16 -3.64
CA ILE A 162 -30.46 -19.32 -2.81
C ILE A 162 -30.35 -20.57 -3.71
N PRO A 163 -29.14 -20.85 -4.24
CA PRO A 163 -28.89 -22.14 -4.91
C PRO A 163 -28.69 -23.23 -3.84
N SER A 164 -28.55 -24.49 -4.28
CA SER A 164 -28.22 -25.59 -3.38
C SER A 164 -26.95 -25.30 -2.54
N LEU A 165 -26.88 -25.80 -1.30
CA LEU A 165 -25.69 -25.65 -0.45
C LEU A 165 -24.41 -26.11 -1.14
N LYS A 166 -24.48 -27.18 -1.94
CA LYS A 166 -23.36 -27.68 -2.75
C LYS A 166 -22.88 -26.65 -3.78
N THR A 167 -23.79 -25.88 -4.38
CA THR A 167 -23.44 -24.81 -5.32
C THR A 167 -22.92 -23.60 -4.59
N GLN A 168 -23.49 -23.24 -3.42
CA GLN A 168 -22.95 -22.21 -2.56
C GLN A 168 -21.49 -22.52 -2.17
N GLU A 169 -21.17 -23.78 -1.78
CA GLU A 169 -19.79 -24.21 -1.48
C GLU A 169 -18.83 -24.02 -2.67
N LYS A 170 -19.29 -24.41 -3.88
CA LYS A 170 -18.47 -24.23 -5.09
C LYS A 170 -18.23 -22.75 -5.39
N ILE A 171 -19.23 -21.89 -5.22
CA ILE A 171 -19.11 -20.43 -5.38
C ILE A 171 -18.11 -19.88 -4.38
N VAL A 172 -18.28 -20.21 -3.09
CA VAL A 172 -17.36 -19.80 -2.04
C VAL A 172 -15.93 -20.23 -2.35
N LYS A 173 -15.72 -21.52 -2.66
CA LYS A 173 -14.38 -22.05 -3.00
C LYS A 173 -13.75 -21.34 -4.20
N THR A 174 -14.56 -20.96 -5.18
CA THR A 174 -14.08 -20.23 -6.36
C THR A 174 -13.66 -18.82 -5.99
N LEU A 175 -14.47 -18.10 -5.21
CA LEU A 175 -14.19 -16.73 -4.78
C LEU A 175 -13.01 -16.67 -3.78
N ASP A 176 -12.92 -17.65 -2.86
CA ASP A 176 -11.78 -17.79 -1.94
C ASP A 176 -10.46 -17.89 -2.74
N LYS A 177 -10.40 -18.74 -3.78
CA LYS A 177 -9.20 -18.87 -4.62
C LYS A 177 -8.76 -17.56 -5.29
N PHE A 178 -9.72 -16.76 -5.78
CA PHE A 178 -9.37 -15.46 -6.34
C PHE A 178 -8.80 -14.50 -5.28
N THR A 179 -9.39 -14.51 -4.09
CA THR A 179 -8.94 -13.65 -2.98
C THR A 179 -7.57 -14.09 -2.48
N GLU A 180 -7.33 -15.39 -2.31
CA GLU A 180 -6.04 -15.98 -1.95
C GLU A 180 -4.95 -15.58 -2.96
N TYR A 181 -5.22 -15.73 -4.24
CA TYR A 181 -4.26 -15.41 -5.29
C TYR A 181 -3.86 -13.92 -5.30
N VAL A 182 -4.84 -13.01 -5.17
CA VAL A 182 -4.54 -11.57 -5.05
C VAL A 182 -3.70 -11.28 -3.80
N THR A 183 -4.02 -11.92 -2.68
CA THR A 183 -3.29 -11.77 -1.42
C THR A 183 -1.84 -12.28 -1.55
N GLU A 184 -1.63 -13.41 -2.21
CA GLU A 184 -0.30 -13.97 -2.49
C GLU A 184 0.54 -13.02 -3.36
N LEU A 185 -0.04 -12.45 -4.42
CA LEU A 185 0.67 -11.48 -5.26
C LEU A 185 1.07 -10.21 -4.49
N GLN A 186 0.20 -9.71 -3.62
CA GLN A 186 0.49 -8.57 -2.75
C GLN A 186 1.61 -8.89 -1.75
N ALA A 187 1.55 -10.09 -1.14
CA ALA A 187 2.59 -10.58 -0.23
C ALA A 187 3.94 -10.74 -0.93
N GLU A 188 3.96 -11.25 -2.17
CA GLU A 188 5.17 -11.40 -2.97
C GLU A 188 5.80 -10.03 -3.27
N LEU A 189 5.01 -9.04 -3.68
CA LEU A 189 5.50 -7.67 -3.93
C LEU A 189 6.13 -7.08 -2.66
N GLN A 190 5.48 -7.23 -1.52
CA GLN A 190 6.00 -6.75 -0.24
C GLN A 190 7.27 -7.50 0.17
N TYR A 191 7.29 -8.82 0.00
CA TYR A 191 8.47 -9.64 0.31
C TYR A 191 9.70 -9.23 -0.53
N ARG A 192 9.53 -9.02 -1.85
CA ARG A 192 10.61 -8.57 -2.73
C ARG A 192 11.11 -7.18 -2.36
N THR A 193 10.20 -6.28 -1.99
CA THR A 193 10.57 -4.94 -1.51
C THR A 193 11.41 -5.02 -0.22
N ASN A 194 10.95 -5.77 0.77
CA ASN A 194 11.67 -5.95 2.03
C ASN A 194 13.03 -6.65 1.83
N GLN A 195 13.10 -7.62 0.93
CA GLN A 195 14.34 -8.32 0.57
C GLN A 195 15.37 -7.35 -0.03
N TYR A 196 14.95 -6.51 -0.96
CA TYR A 196 15.82 -5.47 -1.53
C TYR A 196 16.33 -4.49 -0.44
N GLU A 197 15.44 -3.99 0.41
CA GLU A 197 15.80 -3.07 1.49
C GLU A 197 16.79 -3.70 2.47
N TYR A 198 16.58 -4.96 2.83
CA TYR A 198 17.48 -5.70 3.69
C TYR A 198 18.88 -5.82 3.09
N TYR A 199 19.00 -6.26 1.83
CA TYR A 199 20.31 -6.42 1.20
C TYR A 199 21.00 -5.08 0.95
N ARG A 200 20.26 -4.03 0.57
CA ARG A 200 20.81 -2.68 0.44
C ARG A 200 21.39 -2.20 1.76
N ASN A 201 20.62 -2.27 2.85
CA ASN A 201 21.09 -1.84 4.17
C ASN A 201 22.25 -2.69 4.66
N MET A 202 22.24 -3.99 4.41
CA MET A 202 23.34 -4.90 4.78
C MET A 202 24.63 -4.57 4.02
N LEU A 203 24.57 -4.45 2.68
CA LEU A 203 25.74 -4.21 1.84
C LEU A 203 26.42 -2.85 2.12
N LEU A 204 25.64 -1.87 2.59
CA LEU A 204 26.10 -0.52 2.92
C LEU A 204 26.33 -0.32 4.42
N SER A 205 26.18 -1.38 5.24
CA SER A 205 26.43 -1.30 6.68
C SER A 205 27.92 -1.27 7.00
N GLU A 206 28.30 -0.54 8.06
CA GLU A 206 29.68 -0.48 8.55
C GLU A 206 30.26 -1.86 8.84
N GLU A 207 29.47 -2.75 9.46
CA GLU A 207 29.88 -4.11 9.77
C GLU A 207 30.29 -4.90 8.51
N TYR A 208 29.44 -4.87 7.48
CA TYR A 208 29.70 -5.60 6.24
C TYR A 208 30.86 -4.99 5.47
N LEU A 209 30.95 -3.66 5.39
CA LEU A 209 32.02 -2.94 4.71
C LEU A 209 33.37 -3.21 5.39
N ASN A 210 33.43 -3.22 6.72
CA ASN A 210 34.64 -3.58 7.48
C ASN A 210 35.07 -5.02 7.20
N LYS A 211 34.15 -5.97 7.15
CA LYS A 211 34.43 -7.38 6.86
C LYS A 211 34.99 -7.56 5.45
N LEU A 212 34.43 -6.86 4.45
CA LEU A 212 34.93 -6.90 3.07
C LEU A 212 36.29 -6.23 2.93
N SER A 213 36.48 -5.06 3.54
CA SER A 213 37.76 -4.33 3.49
C SER A 213 38.91 -5.16 4.10
N LYS A 214 38.66 -5.87 5.20
CA LYS A 214 39.62 -6.80 5.78
C LYS A 214 39.99 -7.95 4.82
N LYS A 215 39.01 -8.59 4.19
CA LYS A 215 39.26 -9.67 3.22
C LYS A 215 40.05 -9.19 1.99
N LEU A 216 39.88 -7.94 1.58
CA LEU A 216 40.63 -7.35 0.45
C LEU A 216 42.05 -7.00 0.84
N LEU A 217 42.30 -6.63 2.12
CA LEU A 217 43.66 -6.39 2.66
C LEU A 217 44.51 -7.67 2.71
N ASP A 218 43.89 -8.81 3.04
CA ASP A 218 44.55 -10.12 3.09
C ASP A 218 44.98 -10.63 1.69
N VAL A 219 44.46 -10.04 0.61
CA VAL A 219 44.69 -10.47 -0.79
C VAL A 219 45.61 -9.54 -1.56
N SER A 220 45.82 -8.27 -1.09
CA SER A 220 46.61 -7.28 -1.80
C SER A 220 47.77 -6.75 -0.94
N GLU A 221 49.01 -7.15 -1.27
CA GLU A 221 50.20 -6.52 -0.76
C GLU A 221 50.26 -5.05 -1.23
N GLY A 222 50.03 -4.07 -0.33
CA GLY A 222 50.38 -2.70 -0.54
C GLY A 222 49.30 -1.67 -0.91
N GLY A 223 48.03 -1.94 -0.75
CA GLY A 223 46.96 -0.96 -1.04
C GLY A 223 46.30 -0.36 0.20
N THR A 224 46.01 0.97 0.18
CA THR A 224 45.19 1.68 1.17
C THR A 224 43.70 1.29 1.05
N ASN A 225 43.39 0.01 1.31
CA ASN A 225 42.02 -0.51 1.23
C ASN A 225 41.24 -0.31 2.55
N ARG A 226 41.44 0.83 3.22
CA ARG A 226 40.79 1.11 4.50
C ARG A 226 39.42 1.76 4.31
N LEU A 227 38.42 1.28 5.07
CA LEU A 227 37.16 1.96 5.21
C LEU A 227 37.37 3.32 5.85
N LEU A 228 36.86 4.39 5.23
CA LEU A 228 36.97 5.75 5.74
C LEU A 228 35.59 6.17 6.31
N CYS A 229 35.59 6.61 7.56
CA CYS A 229 34.45 7.33 8.13
C CYS A 229 34.65 8.82 7.85
N THR A 230 33.73 9.41 7.06
CA THR A 230 33.83 10.79 6.60
C THR A 230 32.44 11.44 6.58
N THR A 231 32.35 12.69 6.17
CA THR A 231 31.05 13.38 5.97
C THR A 231 30.71 13.57 4.50
N LEU A 232 29.43 13.78 4.20
CA LEU A 232 29.01 14.08 2.83
C LEU A 232 29.64 15.39 2.33
N GLY A 233 29.88 16.36 3.21
CA GLY A 233 30.55 17.63 2.86
C GLY A 233 32.03 17.47 2.50
N ASP A 234 32.71 16.45 3.03
CA ASP A 234 34.13 16.19 2.73
C ASP A 234 34.31 15.52 1.36
N ILE A 235 33.31 14.79 0.88
CA ILE A 235 33.38 14.00 -0.39
C ILE A 235 32.54 14.57 -1.51
N GLY A 236 31.86 15.68 -1.28
CA GLY A 236 31.00 16.30 -2.30
C GLY A 236 30.42 17.62 -1.85
N LYS A 237 29.59 18.20 -2.71
CA LYS A 237 28.99 19.50 -2.47
C LYS A 237 27.52 19.50 -2.84
N PHE A 238 26.68 20.00 -1.92
CA PHE A 238 25.28 20.30 -2.18
C PHE A 238 25.14 21.70 -2.83
N THR A 239 24.43 21.79 -3.93
CA THR A 239 24.11 23.05 -4.59
C THR A 239 22.60 23.17 -4.70
N ARG A 240 22.02 24.18 -4.06
CA ARG A 240 20.57 24.44 -4.09
C ARG A 240 20.15 24.92 -5.48
N GLY A 241 19.03 24.40 -5.99
CA GLY A 241 18.40 24.89 -7.20
C GLY A 241 17.71 26.25 -7.00
N ASN A 242 17.15 26.77 -8.07
CA ASN A 242 16.47 28.06 -8.07
C ASN A 242 15.35 28.15 -9.12
N GLY A 243 14.46 29.11 -8.94
CA GLY A 243 13.62 29.77 -9.93
C GLY A 243 12.61 28.96 -10.76
N LEU A 244 12.68 27.63 -10.85
CA LEU A 244 11.82 26.83 -11.71
C LEU A 244 10.47 26.51 -11.05
N GLN A 245 9.38 26.86 -11.75
CA GLN A 245 8.00 26.53 -11.35
C GLN A 245 7.34 25.63 -12.41
N LYS A 246 6.26 24.95 -12.04
CA LYS A 246 5.49 24.12 -13.00
C LYS A 246 4.86 24.93 -14.13
N SER A 247 4.53 26.18 -13.88
CA SER A 247 4.00 27.12 -14.89
C SER A 247 4.99 27.46 -16.01
N ASP A 248 6.28 27.21 -15.76
CA ASP A 248 7.37 27.52 -16.71
C ASP A 248 7.60 26.41 -17.74
N PHE A 249 6.90 25.28 -17.58
CA PHE A 249 7.09 24.13 -18.48
C PHE A 249 6.60 24.43 -19.89
N ALA A 250 7.41 24.05 -20.85
CA ALA A 250 7.15 24.09 -22.28
C ALA A 250 7.14 22.67 -22.87
N SER A 251 6.54 22.50 -24.03
CA SER A 251 6.51 21.23 -24.77
C SER A 251 7.88 20.85 -25.35
N HIS A 252 8.75 21.83 -25.52
CA HIS A 252 10.12 21.68 -26.10
C HIS A 252 11.01 22.80 -25.55
N GLY A 253 12.32 22.63 -25.66
CA GLY A 253 13.30 23.63 -25.22
C GLY A 253 14.46 22.99 -24.47
N LYS A 254 14.94 23.67 -23.42
CA LYS A 254 16.05 23.20 -22.59
C LYS A 254 15.57 22.26 -21.48
N PRO A 255 16.30 21.16 -21.20
CA PRO A 255 15.89 20.12 -20.29
C PRO A 255 15.90 20.56 -18.82
N VAL A 256 14.84 20.21 -18.08
CA VAL A 256 14.73 20.52 -16.64
C VAL A 256 14.09 19.38 -15.84
N ILE A 257 14.43 19.31 -14.55
CA ILE A 257 13.76 18.45 -13.58
C ILE A 257 13.21 19.30 -12.42
N HIS A 258 11.92 19.09 -12.10
CA HIS A 258 11.25 19.71 -10.97
C HIS A 258 11.11 18.71 -9.82
N TYR A 259 11.21 19.18 -8.56
CA TYR A 259 11.21 18.32 -7.36
C TYR A 259 10.03 17.34 -7.30
N GLY A 260 8.81 17.78 -7.67
CA GLY A 260 7.63 16.93 -7.68
C GLY A 260 7.70 15.75 -8.67
N GLN A 261 8.56 15.82 -9.69
CA GLN A 261 8.76 14.74 -10.65
C GLN A 261 9.65 13.63 -10.09
N ILE A 262 10.55 13.94 -9.15
CA ILE A 262 11.36 12.93 -8.45
C ILE A 262 10.46 11.96 -7.67
N TYR A 263 9.34 12.44 -7.13
CA TYR A 263 8.40 11.59 -6.39
C TYR A 263 7.51 10.72 -7.29
N THR A 264 7.23 11.17 -8.53
CA THR A 264 6.12 10.61 -9.31
C THR A 264 6.51 10.03 -10.66
N LYS A 265 7.66 10.41 -11.21
CA LYS A 265 8.03 10.12 -12.61
C LYS A 265 9.37 9.45 -12.78
N TYR A 266 10.34 9.78 -11.95
CA TYR A 266 11.70 9.25 -12.08
C TYR A 266 11.95 8.09 -11.11
N GLY A 267 12.76 7.13 -11.56
CA GLY A 267 13.27 6.02 -10.77
C GLY A 267 14.55 6.39 -10.01
N PHE A 268 15.42 5.40 -9.85
CA PHE A 268 16.71 5.57 -9.17
C PHE A 268 17.70 6.43 -10.00
N GLU A 269 17.69 6.29 -11.31
CA GLU A 269 18.48 7.05 -12.27
C GLU A 269 17.66 7.40 -13.51
N THR A 270 18.11 8.39 -14.26
CA THR A 270 17.54 8.76 -15.56
C THR A 270 18.56 9.45 -16.45
N ASN A 271 18.47 9.20 -17.74
CA ASN A 271 19.23 9.89 -18.78
C ASN A 271 18.33 10.80 -19.65
N GLU A 272 17.02 10.85 -19.35
CA GLU A 272 16.04 11.62 -20.10
C GLU A 272 15.22 12.49 -19.16
N VAL A 273 14.74 13.62 -19.67
CA VAL A 273 13.82 14.52 -18.98
C VAL A 273 12.43 14.50 -19.64
N ILE A 274 11.42 14.80 -18.85
CA ILE A 274 10.02 14.88 -19.31
C ILE A 274 9.50 16.32 -19.38
N SER A 275 10.32 17.31 -19.02
CA SER A 275 9.94 18.73 -19.01
C SER A 275 11.04 19.61 -19.55
N PHE A 276 10.62 20.67 -20.20
CA PHE A 276 11.50 21.62 -20.86
C PHE A 276 11.10 23.06 -20.46
N VAL A 277 12.02 24.00 -20.66
CA VAL A 277 11.79 25.43 -20.48
C VAL A 277 12.41 26.24 -21.62
N SER A 278 12.08 27.52 -21.66
CA SER A 278 12.75 28.44 -22.59
C SER A 278 14.26 28.55 -22.32
N GLU A 279 15.04 28.85 -23.33
CA GLU A 279 16.48 29.07 -23.19
C GLU A 279 16.80 30.18 -22.22
N GLU A 280 16.03 31.30 -22.28
CA GLU A 280 16.20 32.45 -21.39
C GLU A 280 16.05 32.08 -19.89
N LEU A 281 15.07 31.25 -19.56
CA LEU A 281 14.90 30.76 -18.18
C LEU A 281 16.01 29.77 -17.82
N PHE A 282 16.34 28.86 -18.74
CA PHE A 282 17.39 27.86 -18.50
C PHE A 282 18.71 28.49 -18.13
N GLU A 283 19.12 29.60 -18.77
CA GLU A 283 20.35 30.31 -18.46
C GLU A 283 20.39 30.83 -17.00
N LYS A 284 19.23 31.15 -16.45
CA LYS A 284 19.10 31.63 -15.06
C LYS A 284 19.06 30.50 -14.02
N LEU A 285 18.81 29.26 -14.45
CA LEU A 285 18.72 28.11 -13.56
C LEU A 285 20.11 27.59 -13.16
N ARG A 286 20.18 26.98 -11.96
CA ARG A 286 21.30 26.12 -11.58
C ARG A 286 21.25 24.86 -12.42
N LYS A 287 22.44 24.37 -12.80
CA LYS A 287 22.59 23.26 -13.75
C LYS A 287 23.27 22.07 -13.07
N ALA A 288 22.71 20.89 -13.32
CA ALA A 288 23.28 19.60 -12.98
C ALA A 288 23.89 18.96 -14.23
N ARG A 289 24.95 18.17 -14.04
CA ARG A 289 25.72 17.47 -15.06
C ARG A 289 25.62 15.96 -14.85
N GLN A 290 26.06 15.21 -15.83
CA GLN A 290 26.19 13.77 -15.71
C GLN A 290 26.93 13.38 -14.43
N GLY A 291 26.36 12.44 -13.66
CA GLY A 291 26.86 11.99 -12.36
C GLY A 291 26.38 12.82 -11.15
N ASP A 292 25.72 13.97 -11.36
CA ASP A 292 25.13 14.70 -10.25
C ASP A 292 23.88 13.94 -9.73
N ILE A 293 23.68 13.96 -8.41
CA ILE A 293 22.50 13.38 -7.72
C ILE A 293 21.53 14.51 -7.45
N LEU A 294 20.36 14.46 -8.03
CA LEU A 294 19.28 15.43 -7.81
C LEU A 294 18.37 14.96 -6.69
N MET A 295 18.28 15.72 -5.61
CA MET A 295 17.54 15.38 -4.41
C MET A 295 16.40 16.36 -4.16
N ALA A 296 15.17 15.87 -4.01
CA ALA A 296 14.01 16.65 -3.59
C ALA A 296 14.05 16.83 -2.07
N THR A 297 14.07 18.08 -1.63
CA THR A 297 14.28 18.43 -0.21
C THR A 297 13.07 19.02 0.49
N THR A 298 11.89 18.88 -0.15
CA THR A 298 10.60 19.33 0.37
C THR A 298 9.54 18.27 0.11
N SER A 299 8.86 17.77 1.15
CA SER A 299 7.80 16.76 1.06
C SER A 299 6.75 16.96 2.14
N GLU A 300 5.60 16.25 2.03
CA GLU A 300 4.54 16.23 3.04
C GLU A 300 4.84 15.26 4.20
N ASN A 301 5.81 14.36 4.03
CA ASN A 301 6.22 13.38 5.03
C ASN A 301 7.75 13.28 5.14
N ILE A 302 8.22 12.70 6.26
CA ILE A 302 9.65 12.58 6.57
C ILE A 302 10.31 11.50 5.69
N GLU A 303 9.58 10.45 5.37
CA GLU A 303 10.09 9.31 4.61
C GLU A 303 10.53 9.73 3.21
N ASP A 304 9.71 10.53 2.54
CA ASP A 304 9.94 10.94 1.15
C ASP A 304 10.94 12.09 1.00
N VAL A 305 11.03 13.00 1.98
CA VAL A 305 12.01 14.09 1.88
C VAL A 305 13.42 13.53 1.77
N GLY A 306 14.22 14.04 0.83
CA GLY A 306 15.55 13.52 0.53
C GLY A 306 15.55 12.41 -0.54
N LYS A 307 14.41 12.10 -1.18
CA LYS A 307 14.37 11.21 -2.33
C LYS A 307 15.18 11.82 -3.48
N CYS A 308 15.94 11.00 -4.18
CA CYS A 308 16.87 11.46 -5.20
C CYS A 308 16.84 10.61 -6.48
N VAL A 309 17.39 11.18 -7.53
CA VAL A 309 17.65 10.54 -8.83
C VAL A 309 19.07 10.87 -9.29
N VAL A 310 19.79 9.88 -9.83
CA VAL A 310 21.09 10.09 -10.44
C VAL A 310 20.89 10.53 -11.90
N TRP A 311 21.47 11.68 -12.27
CA TRP A 311 21.46 12.11 -13.65
C TRP A 311 22.57 11.41 -14.45
N THR A 312 22.21 10.59 -15.42
CA THR A 312 23.15 9.83 -16.25
C THR A 312 23.21 10.35 -17.70
N GLY A 313 22.37 11.34 -18.05
CA GLY A 313 22.38 11.96 -19.37
C GLY A 313 23.62 12.82 -19.61
N ASN A 314 23.96 13.03 -20.89
CA ASN A 314 25.15 13.75 -21.33
C ASN A 314 24.98 15.27 -21.32
N GLU A 315 23.74 15.78 -21.27
CA GLU A 315 23.44 17.21 -21.32
C GLU A 315 23.33 17.80 -19.90
N GLU A 316 23.61 19.10 -19.78
CA GLU A 316 23.29 19.82 -18.56
C GLU A 316 21.78 20.03 -18.45
N ILE A 317 21.24 19.87 -17.24
CA ILE A 317 19.81 20.08 -16.95
C ILE A 317 19.60 21.11 -15.85
N GLY A 318 18.55 21.92 -15.98
CA GLY A 318 18.13 22.85 -14.93
C GLY A 318 17.30 22.11 -13.86
N PHE A 319 17.28 22.62 -12.62
CA PHE A 319 16.49 22.02 -11.54
C PHE A 319 15.90 23.06 -10.58
N SER A 320 14.78 22.69 -9.93
CA SER A 320 13.95 23.60 -9.12
C SER A 320 14.55 23.95 -7.76
N GLY A 321 14.06 25.04 -7.14
CA GLY A 321 14.54 25.59 -5.88
C GLY A 321 14.30 24.74 -4.63
N ASP A 322 13.34 23.79 -4.70
CA ASP A 322 13.07 22.81 -3.63
C ASP A 322 13.88 21.51 -3.82
N MET A 323 15.03 21.65 -4.48
CA MET A 323 15.99 20.58 -4.75
C MET A 323 17.41 21.02 -4.46
N TYR A 324 18.28 20.03 -4.23
CA TYR A 324 19.73 20.17 -4.32
C TYR A 324 20.27 19.22 -5.37
N SER A 325 21.30 19.65 -6.11
CA SER A 325 22.23 18.73 -6.76
C SER A 325 23.37 18.42 -5.82
N TYR A 326 23.75 17.16 -5.70
CA TYR A 326 24.92 16.74 -4.98
C TYR A 326 25.96 16.20 -5.98
N ARG A 327 27.11 16.84 -6.01
CA ARG A 327 28.25 16.46 -6.86
C ARG A 327 29.34 15.88 -5.99
N THR A 328 29.84 14.72 -6.38
CA THR A 328 30.88 13.99 -5.63
C THR A 328 31.98 13.49 -6.57
N THR A 329 33.15 13.21 -6.02
CA THR A 329 34.25 12.50 -6.71
C THR A 329 34.15 10.99 -6.56
N GLU A 330 33.26 10.52 -5.70
CA GLU A 330 32.97 9.12 -5.45
C GLU A 330 31.98 8.56 -6.48
N ASN A 331 31.65 7.25 -6.40
CA ASN A 331 30.62 6.69 -7.27
C ASN A 331 29.23 7.28 -6.91
N PRO A 332 28.60 8.06 -7.80
CA PRO A 332 27.34 8.74 -7.48
C PRO A 332 26.20 7.77 -7.18
N LYS A 333 26.17 6.59 -7.82
CA LYS A 333 25.15 5.56 -7.53
C LYS A 333 25.35 4.97 -6.14
N TYR A 334 26.61 4.77 -5.69
CA TYR A 334 26.89 4.32 -4.33
C TYR A 334 26.32 5.31 -3.30
N ILE A 335 26.55 6.61 -3.50
CA ILE A 335 26.01 7.65 -2.63
C ILE A 335 24.48 7.70 -2.70
N ALA A 336 23.89 7.58 -3.89
CA ALA A 336 22.44 7.54 -4.04
C ALA A 336 21.78 6.33 -3.35
N TYR A 337 22.45 5.17 -3.36
CA TYR A 337 22.03 4.00 -2.57
C TYR A 337 22.16 4.25 -1.06
N TYR A 338 23.25 4.90 -0.63
CA TYR A 338 23.40 5.28 0.77
C TYR A 338 22.26 6.20 1.23
N PHE A 339 21.80 7.15 0.43
CA PHE A 339 20.66 8.03 0.76
C PHE A 339 19.36 7.28 1.00
N GLN A 340 19.24 6.06 0.55
CA GLN A 340 18.08 5.20 0.79
C GLN A 340 18.24 4.31 2.04
N THR A 341 19.39 4.27 2.69
CA THR A 341 19.65 3.40 3.85
C THR A 341 18.95 3.90 5.12
N ALA A 342 18.68 2.96 6.03
CA ALA A 342 18.16 3.28 7.36
C ALA A 342 19.10 4.20 8.14
N GLU A 343 20.42 4.13 7.92
CA GLU A 343 21.40 4.98 8.58
C GLU A 343 21.27 6.44 8.13
N PHE A 344 21.16 6.69 6.84
CA PHE A 344 20.87 8.03 6.32
C PHE A 344 19.51 8.56 6.83
N GLN A 345 18.46 7.72 6.83
CA GLN A 345 17.15 8.11 7.32
C GLN A 345 17.18 8.55 8.79
N LYS A 346 17.89 7.83 9.65
CA LYS A 346 18.07 8.20 11.08
C LYS A 346 18.78 9.54 11.26
N GLN A 347 19.77 9.86 10.43
CA GLN A 347 20.46 11.16 10.48
C GLN A 347 19.53 12.25 9.96
N LYS A 348 18.80 12.01 8.88
CA LYS A 348 17.82 12.92 8.27
C LYS A 348 16.69 13.28 9.25
N GLU A 349 16.08 12.29 9.92
CA GLU A 349 14.98 12.50 10.87
C GLU A 349 15.31 13.49 12.00
N LYS A 350 16.58 13.56 12.40
CA LYS A 350 17.07 14.50 13.44
C LYS A 350 17.21 15.94 12.94
N LYS A 351 17.17 16.17 11.61
CA LYS A 351 17.52 17.44 10.98
C LYS A 351 16.40 18.05 10.13
N VAL A 352 15.35 17.29 9.83
CA VAL A 352 14.19 17.81 9.13
C VAL A 352 13.45 18.85 9.94
N THR A 353 12.86 19.82 9.26
CA THR A 353 12.10 20.92 9.84
C THR A 353 10.73 21.04 9.18
N GLY A 354 9.77 21.65 9.89
CA GLY A 354 8.42 21.85 9.40
C GLY A 354 7.43 20.80 9.91
N THR A 355 6.13 21.11 9.86
CA THR A 355 5.05 20.25 10.34
C THR A 355 4.08 19.82 9.24
N LYS A 356 3.72 20.73 8.32
CA LYS A 356 2.88 20.42 7.16
C LYS A 356 3.70 20.17 5.91
N LEU A 357 4.82 20.84 5.81
CA LEU A 357 5.77 20.73 4.71
C LEU A 357 7.15 20.50 5.33
N ILE A 358 7.62 19.28 5.22
CA ILE A 358 8.90 18.83 5.77
C ILE A 358 10.02 19.24 4.83
N ARG A 359 11.09 19.79 5.39
CA ARG A 359 12.28 20.25 4.64
C ARG A 359 13.55 19.75 5.26
N ILE A 360 14.58 19.55 4.41
CA ILE A 360 15.95 19.32 4.82
C ILE A 360 16.88 20.27 4.07
N HIS A 361 17.94 20.73 4.74
CA HIS A 361 18.87 21.69 4.20
C HIS A 361 20.23 21.07 3.86
N GLY A 362 20.88 21.59 2.81
CA GLY A 362 22.19 21.13 2.35
C GLY A 362 23.25 21.18 3.45
N ASP A 363 23.34 22.30 4.17
CA ASP A 363 24.32 22.52 5.26
C ASP A 363 24.20 21.50 6.41
N ASP A 364 22.99 20.94 6.62
CA ASP A 364 22.78 19.86 7.59
C ASP A 364 23.21 18.52 7.01
N MET A 365 22.88 18.27 5.73
CA MET A 365 23.25 17.03 5.04
C MET A 365 24.77 16.90 4.85
N GLU A 366 25.49 18.01 4.65
CA GLU A 366 26.97 18.02 4.58
C GLU A 366 27.61 17.42 5.82
N LYS A 367 26.94 17.51 6.98
CA LYS A 367 27.45 16.97 8.27
C LYS A 367 27.12 15.51 8.49
N PHE A 368 26.33 14.87 7.60
CA PHE A 368 25.97 13.47 7.76
C PHE A 368 27.17 12.58 7.51
N SER A 369 27.39 11.65 8.44
CA SER A 369 28.48 10.69 8.35
C SER A 369 28.16 9.58 7.35
N ILE A 370 29.17 9.14 6.63
CA ILE A 370 29.09 8.01 5.69
C ILE A 370 30.31 7.11 5.84
N GLN A 371 30.10 5.82 5.74
CA GLN A 371 31.16 4.81 5.64
C GLN A 371 31.55 4.65 4.17
N LEU A 372 32.75 5.09 3.82
CA LEU A 372 33.24 5.15 2.46
C LEU A 372 34.31 4.07 2.21
N PRO A 373 34.02 3.00 1.49
CA PRO A 373 35.02 2.04 1.05
C PRO A 373 35.77 2.57 -0.17
N PRO A 374 36.90 1.96 -0.57
CA PRO A 374 37.60 2.29 -1.79
C PRO A 374 36.68 2.25 -3.03
N LEU A 375 36.95 3.11 -4.01
CA LEU A 375 36.11 3.25 -5.21
C LEU A 375 35.87 1.92 -5.95
N SER A 376 36.87 1.05 -5.99
CA SER A 376 36.75 -0.31 -6.56
C SER A 376 35.69 -1.16 -5.87
N LEU A 377 35.54 -1.03 -4.54
CA LEU A 377 34.53 -1.72 -3.77
C LEU A 377 33.15 -1.04 -3.91
N GLN A 378 33.10 0.30 -3.95
CA GLN A 378 31.87 1.04 -4.27
C GLN A 378 31.28 0.54 -5.59
N ASN A 379 32.09 0.42 -6.65
CA ASN A 379 31.66 -0.05 -7.97
C ASN A 379 31.08 -1.49 -7.92
N LYS A 380 31.73 -2.39 -7.16
CA LYS A 380 31.22 -3.76 -6.99
C LYS A 380 29.87 -3.79 -6.25
N ILE A 381 29.73 -2.99 -5.19
CA ILE A 381 28.47 -2.88 -4.44
C ILE A 381 27.37 -2.33 -5.34
N VAL A 382 27.66 -1.29 -6.11
CA VAL A 382 26.73 -0.69 -7.08
C VAL A 382 26.28 -1.71 -8.11
N GLU A 383 27.21 -2.50 -8.69
CA GLU A 383 26.86 -3.54 -9.65
C GLU A 383 25.87 -4.58 -9.06
N ILE A 384 26.04 -4.96 -7.80
CA ILE A 384 25.13 -5.89 -7.12
C ILE A 384 23.77 -5.21 -6.88
N LEU A 385 23.77 -3.98 -6.36
CA LEU A 385 22.54 -3.25 -6.05
C LEU A 385 21.76 -2.88 -7.32
N ASP A 386 22.44 -2.56 -8.42
CA ASP A 386 21.79 -2.31 -9.72
C ASP A 386 21.02 -3.55 -10.21
N LYS A 387 21.58 -4.75 -10.05
CA LYS A 387 20.90 -6.00 -10.38
C LYS A 387 19.64 -6.20 -9.53
N PHE A 388 19.74 -5.97 -8.22
CA PHE A 388 18.57 -6.03 -7.32
C PHE A 388 17.53 -4.95 -7.66
N GLN A 389 17.97 -3.75 -7.96
CA GLN A 389 17.08 -2.64 -8.35
C GLN A 389 16.35 -2.93 -9.67
N ALA A 390 17.02 -3.51 -10.66
CA ALA A 390 16.42 -3.92 -11.92
C ALA A 390 15.34 -4.99 -11.70
N MET A 391 15.64 -6.03 -10.93
CA MET A 391 14.68 -7.09 -10.56
C MET A 391 13.46 -6.53 -9.81
N LEU A 392 13.70 -5.62 -8.86
CA LEU A 392 12.60 -4.98 -8.13
C LEU A 392 11.76 -4.08 -9.03
N SER A 393 12.38 -3.34 -9.96
CA SER A 393 11.69 -2.46 -10.91
C SER A 393 10.81 -3.27 -11.86
N GLU A 394 11.29 -4.40 -12.36
CA GLU A 394 10.50 -5.34 -13.16
C GLU A 394 9.31 -5.87 -12.35
N THR A 395 9.56 -6.34 -11.12
CA THR A 395 8.51 -6.81 -10.20
C THR A 395 7.46 -5.73 -9.93
N LYS A 396 7.88 -4.49 -9.64
CA LYS A 396 7.01 -3.33 -9.43
C LYS A 396 6.27 -2.88 -10.71
N GLY A 397 6.75 -3.24 -11.87
CA GLY A 397 6.07 -2.99 -13.15
C GLY A 397 4.99 -4.03 -13.48
N LEU A 398 5.25 -5.30 -13.16
CA LEU A 398 4.39 -6.43 -13.55
C LEU A 398 3.34 -6.78 -12.48
N LEU A 399 3.74 -6.97 -11.23
CA LEU A 399 2.82 -7.43 -10.18
C LEU A 399 1.64 -6.47 -9.91
N PRO A 400 1.79 -5.14 -9.83
CA PRO A 400 0.64 -4.26 -9.65
C PRO A 400 -0.39 -4.35 -10.78
N LYS A 401 0.05 -4.52 -12.02
CA LYS A 401 -0.85 -4.73 -13.17
C LYS A 401 -1.58 -6.07 -13.06
N GLU A 402 -0.86 -7.13 -12.73
CA GLU A 402 -1.43 -8.46 -12.53
C GLU A 402 -2.46 -8.41 -11.37
N ILE A 403 -2.13 -7.76 -10.26
CA ILE A 403 -3.04 -7.56 -9.12
C ILE A 403 -4.31 -6.84 -9.57
N GLU A 404 -4.19 -5.75 -10.33
CA GLU A 404 -5.33 -4.98 -10.83
C GLU A 404 -6.21 -5.81 -11.78
N GLU A 405 -5.61 -6.55 -12.70
CA GLU A 405 -6.32 -7.41 -13.64
C GLU A 405 -7.04 -8.55 -12.90
N ARG A 406 -6.40 -9.19 -11.92
CA ARG A 406 -7.02 -10.23 -11.09
C ARG A 406 -8.12 -9.68 -10.21
N GLN A 407 -7.97 -8.47 -9.71
CA GLN A 407 -9.03 -7.80 -8.95
C GLN A 407 -10.26 -7.53 -9.83
N LYS A 408 -10.09 -7.02 -11.04
CA LYS A 408 -11.18 -6.84 -12.03
C LYS A 408 -11.84 -8.17 -12.38
N GLN A 409 -11.03 -9.21 -12.59
CA GLN A 409 -11.52 -10.57 -12.87
C GLN A 409 -12.33 -11.12 -11.69
N TYR A 410 -11.85 -10.96 -10.47
CA TYR A 410 -12.58 -11.33 -9.25
C TYR A 410 -13.92 -10.60 -9.16
N GLU A 411 -13.95 -9.28 -9.37
CA GLU A 411 -15.18 -8.49 -9.30
C GLU A 411 -16.22 -8.95 -10.34
N TYR A 412 -15.78 -9.18 -11.57
CA TYR A 412 -16.63 -9.70 -12.64
C TYR A 412 -17.23 -11.06 -12.29
N TYR A 413 -16.42 -12.04 -11.87
CA TYR A 413 -16.91 -13.37 -11.53
C TYR A 413 -17.75 -13.37 -10.25
N ARG A 414 -17.41 -12.55 -9.26
CA ARG A 414 -18.22 -12.39 -8.05
C ARG A 414 -19.64 -11.91 -8.40
N GLU A 415 -19.76 -10.88 -9.22
CA GLU A 415 -21.07 -10.39 -9.64
C GLU A 415 -21.84 -11.48 -10.39
N LYS A 416 -21.24 -12.12 -11.37
CA LYS A 416 -21.87 -13.19 -12.16
C LYS A 416 -22.31 -14.39 -11.31
N LEU A 417 -21.49 -14.82 -10.35
CA LEU A 417 -21.77 -15.95 -9.47
C LEU A 417 -22.82 -15.67 -8.40
N LEU A 418 -23.02 -14.41 -8.02
CA LEU A 418 -23.91 -14.02 -6.94
C LEU A 418 -25.23 -13.40 -7.43
N THR A 419 -25.33 -12.98 -8.69
CA THR A 419 -26.57 -12.46 -9.26
C THR A 419 -27.36 -13.51 -10.01
N PHE A 420 -26.73 -14.61 -10.43
CA PHE A 420 -27.30 -15.62 -11.31
C PHE A 420 -27.91 -15.03 -12.61
N ASP A 421 -27.52 -13.79 -12.96
CA ASP A 421 -27.85 -13.20 -14.24
C ASP A 421 -27.03 -13.92 -15.33
N VAL A 422 -27.60 -14.97 -15.87
CA VAL A 422 -27.17 -15.56 -17.14
C VAL A 422 -27.64 -14.61 -18.21
N GLU A 423 -26.81 -13.64 -18.62
CA GLU A 423 -27.14 -12.81 -19.78
C GLU A 423 -27.54 -13.71 -20.96
N SER A 424 -28.78 -13.63 -21.31
CA SER A 424 -29.22 -13.92 -22.67
C SER A 424 -28.42 -12.97 -23.58
N GLY A 425 -27.54 -13.51 -24.44
CA GLY A 425 -26.42 -12.86 -25.16
C GLY A 425 -26.77 -11.66 -26.05
N THR A 426 -27.07 -10.50 -25.49
CA THR A 426 -27.43 -9.29 -26.23
C THR A 426 -26.62 -8.01 -25.88
N HIS A 427 -25.70 -8.01 -24.94
CA HIS A 427 -24.95 -6.79 -24.59
C HIS A 427 -23.39 -6.84 -24.69
N ALA A 428 -22.85 -7.82 -25.40
CA ALA A 428 -21.39 -7.90 -25.64
C ALA A 428 -20.89 -7.08 -26.84
N ARG A 429 -21.64 -6.10 -27.35
CA ARG A 429 -21.28 -5.33 -28.57
C ARG A 429 -21.11 -3.81 -28.43
N THR A 430 -21.13 -3.23 -27.23
CA THR A 430 -21.12 -1.76 -27.06
C THR A 430 -19.87 -1.14 -26.44
N HIS A 431 -18.83 -1.89 -26.08
CA HIS A 431 -17.58 -1.31 -25.56
C HIS A 431 -16.32 -1.61 -26.37
N ALA A 432 -16.45 -1.90 -27.65
CA ALA A 432 -15.33 -2.06 -28.58
C ALA A 432 -15.32 -1.01 -29.69
N ARG A 433 -15.80 0.22 -29.43
CA ARG A 433 -15.62 1.39 -30.32
C ARG A 433 -15.85 2.66 -29.48
N ASN A 434 -14.78 3.21 -28.95
CA ASN A 434 -14.38 4.62 -29.00
C ASN A 434 -13.01 4.78 -28.32
#